data_cae020b61cff6571abb54cdc2ba180f0
#
_entry.id   cae020b61cff6571abb54cdc2ba180f0
#
_cell.length_a   1.000
_cell.length_b   1.000
_cell.length_c   1.000
_cell.angle_alpha   90.00
_cell.angle_beta   90.00
_cell.angle_gamma   90.00
#
_symmetry.space_group_name_H-M   'P 1'
#
loop_
_entity.id
_entity.type
_entity.pdbx_description
1 polymer ?
#
loop_
_entity_poly.entity_id
_entity_poly.type
_entity_poly.pdbx_seq_one_letter_code
_entity_poly.pdbx_strand_id
1 'polypeptide(L)'
;KGSTYAICYDGVDNPQESLVMFAGEVPAVYAHEILHLFGAHDLYEDAEYTEEVCEYVKKAYPDEIMYTVKDEKGRLNNSEIQNELSPVTAYHLGWVNYIEEIDVFPQLKR
;
A
#
# COMPACT_ATOMS: atom_id res chain seq x y z
N LYS A 1 -17.82 -4.21 -15.39
CA LYS A 1 -16.41 -4.14 -15.09
C LYS A 1 -16.21 -4.02 -13.58
N GLY A 2 -15.48 -4.92 -13.00
CA GLY A 2 -15.28 -4.96 -11.56
C GLY A 2 -14.08 -4.16 -11.09
N SER A 3 -13.84 -4.22 -9.81
CA SER A 3 -12.68 -3.61 -9.16
C SER A 3 -11.84 -4.69 -8.51
N THR A 4 -10.54 -4.44 -8.44
CA THR A 4 -9.62 -5.32 -7.74
C THR A 4 -9.52 -4.87 -6.28
N TYR A 5 -9.58 -5.81 -5.36
CA TYR A 5 -9.45 -5.51 -3.94
C TYR A 5 -8.89 -6.73 -3.19
N ALA A 6 -8.35 -6.48 -2.02
CA ALA A 6 -7.86 -7.52 -1.13
C ALA A 6 -8.66 -7.50 0.15
N ILE A 7 -8.86 -8.68 0.73
CA ILE A 7 -9.52 -8.84 2.02
C ILE A 7 -8.54 -9.54 2.95
N CYS A 8 -8.21 -8.87 4.04
CA CYS A 8 -7.29 -9.39 5.05
C CYS A 8 -8.00 -9.48 6.39
N TYR A 9 -7.94 -10.64 7.01
CA TYR A 9 -8.57 -10.88 8.31
C TYR A 9 -7.50 -11.12 9.36
N ASP A 10 -7.31 -10.14 10.21
CA ASP A 10 -6.28 -10.20 11.26
C ASP A 10 -6.72 -10.94 12.51
N GLY A 11 -7.99 -11.28 12.60
CA GLY A 11 -8.53 -11.95 13.78
C GLY A 11 -8.30 -13.45 13.76
N VAL A 12 -8.31 -14.04 14.96
CA VAL A 12 -8.16 -15.48 15.11
C VAL A 12 -9.36 -16.25 14.56
N ASP A 13 -10.51 -15.59 14.47
CA ASP A 13 -11.74 -16.23 14.01
C ASP A 13 -11.78 -16.43 12.50
N ASN A 14 -10.98 -15.67 11.77
CA ASN A 14 -10.94 -15.77 10.33
C ASN A 14 -9.54 -15.43 9.83
N PRO A 15 -8.62 -16.38 9.90
CA PRO A 15 -7.22 -16.14 9.52
C PRO A 15 -6.97 -16.11 8.02
N GLN A 16 -8.01 -16.34 7.22
CA GLN A 16 -7.85 -16.37 5.76
C GLN A 16 -7.76 -14.99 5.18
N GLU A 17 -6.91 -14.88 4.19
CA GLU A 17 -6.77 -13.68 3.38
C GLU A 17 -7.17 -14.02 1.96
N SER A 18 -7.84 -13.10 1.28
CA SER A 18 -8.25 -13.33 -0.08
C SER A 18 -8.05 -12.11 -0.94
N LEU A 19 -7.84 -12.36 -2.21
CA LEU A 19 -7.64 -11.34 -3.22
C LEU A 19 -8.66 -11.57 -4.33
N VAL A 20 -9.44 -10.53 -4.65
CA VAL A 20 -10.36 -10.55 -5.77
C VAL A 20 -9.81 -9.67 -6.87
N MET A 21 -9.49 -10.27 -8.01
CA MET A 21 -8.90 -9.57 -9.16
C MET A 21 -9.76 -9.72 -10.39
N PHE A 22 -9.87 -8.65 -11.15
CA PHE A 22 -10.62 -8.64 -12.40
C PHE A 22 -9.68 -8.46 -13.58
N ALA A 23 -9.92 -9.19 -14.65
CA ALA A 23 -9.13 -9.08 -15.87
C ALA A 23 -9.16 -7.64 -16.40
N GLY A 24 -8.01 -7.17 -16.87
CA GLY A 24 -7.87 -5.83 -17.41
C GLY A 24 -7.41 -4.77 -16.42
N GLU A 25 -7.22 -5.14 -15.15
CA GLU A 25 -6.63 -4.21 -14.19
C GLU A 25 -5.14 -4.01 -14.49
N VAL A 26 -4.63 -2.82 -14.17
CA VAL A 26 -3.22 -2.52 -14.42
C VAL A 26 -2.32 -3.25 -13.42
N PRO A 27 -1.07 -3.57 -13.81
CA PRO A 27 -0.16 -4.31 -12.93
C PRO A 27 0.06 -3.68 -11.56
N ALA A 28 0.16 -2.36 -11.47
CA ALA A 28 0.37 -1.70 -10.19
C ALA A 28 -0.80 -1.91 -9.22
N VAL A 29 -2.04 -1.97 -9.74
CA VAL A 29 -3.23 -2.25 -8.92
C VAL A 29 -3.14 -3.65 -8.34
N TYR A 30 -2.76 -4.63 -9.15
CA TYR A 30 -2.58 -6.01 -8.67
C TYR A 30 -1.50 -6.07 -7.59
N ALA A 31 -0.36 -5.42 -7.82
CA ALA A 31 0.73 -5.42 -6.86
C ALA A 31 0.31 -4.75 -5.55
N HIS A 32 -0.39 -3.62 -5.62
CA HIS A 32 -0.92 -2.91 -4.45
C HIS A 32 -1.81 -3.83 -3.61
N GLU A 33 -2.74 -4.50 -4.24
CA GLU A 33 -3.69 -5.37 -3.55
C GLU A 33 -3.01 -6.63 -3.00
N ILE A 34 -2.06 -7.20 -3.74
CA ILE A 34 -1.29 -8.34 -3.26
C ILE A 34 -0.48 -7.98 -2.01
N LEU A 35 0.10 -6.79 -1.98
CA LEU A 35 0.89 -6.34 -0.83
C LEU A 35 0.05 -6.23 0.44
N HIS A 36 -1.25 -5.91 0.33
CA HIS A 36 -2.15 -5.93 1.49
C HIS A 36 -2.19 -7.32 2.14
N LEU A 37 -2.12 -8.38 1.35
CA LEU A 37 -2.14 -9.74 1.88
C LEU A 37 -0.91 -10.05 2.73
N PHE A 38 0.16 -9.30 2.56
CA PHE A 38 1.40 -9.48 3.31
C PHE A 38 1.61 -8.43 4.40
N GLY A 39 0.61 -7.60 4.65
CA GLY A 39 0.63 -6.67 5.76
C GLY A 39 0.77 -5.20 5.42
N ALA A 40 0.87 -4.85 4.15
CA ALA A 40 1.00 -3.45 3.75
C ALA A 40 -0.28 -2.67 4.06
N HIS A 41 -0.12 -1.42 4.46
CA HIS A 41 -1.22 -0.52 4.79
C HIS A 41 -1.40 0.53 3.69
N ASP A 42 -2.65 0.95 3.48
CA ASP A 42 -2.92 2.07 2.59
C ASP A 42 -2.34 3.36 3.17
N LEU A 43 -1.65 4.11 2.33
CA LEU A 43 -0.97 5.35 2.73
C LEU A 43 -1.53 6.59 2.04
N TYR A 44 -2.67 6.46 1.35
CA TYR A 44 -3.34 7.60 0.73
C TYR A 44 -4.41 8.17 1.67
N GLU A 45 -4.83 9.40 1.38
CA GLU A 45 -5.82 10.09 2.20
C GLU A 45 -7.12 9.30 2.32
N ASP A 46 -7.78 9.47 3.47
CA ASP A 46 -9.08 8.86 3.79
C ASP A 46 -9.03 7.34 3.97
N ALA A 47 -7.84 6.75 4.00
CA ALA A 47 -7.71 5.33 4.27
C ALA A 47 -7.49 5.11 5.78
N GLU A 48 -6.31 4.64 6.17
CA GLU A 48 -6.05 4.26 7.56
C GLU A 48 -5.41 5.36 8.40
N TYR A 49 -4.73 6.29 7.75
CA TYR A 49 -3.88 7.26 8.44
C TYR A 49 -4.37 8.68 8.31
N THR A 50 -3.89 9.53 9.22
CA THR A 50 -4.23 10.94 9.22
C THR A 50 -3.62 11.65 8.03
N GLU A 51 -4.14 12.85 7.74
CA GLU A 51 -3.63 13.69 6.67
C GLU A 51 -2.15 13.98 6.80
N GLU A 52 -1.66 14.16 8.04
CA GLU A 52 -0.24 14.44 8.29
C GLU A 52 0.67 13.32 7.80
N VAL A 53 0.30 12.07 8.08
CA VAL A 53 1.07 10.91 7.63
C VAL A 53 1.03 10.82 6.11
N CYS A 54 -0.14 10.98 5.51
CA CYS A 54 -0.30 10.89 4.06
C CYS A 54 0.48 11.98 3.33
N GLU A 55 0.49 13.19 3.87
CA GLU A 55 1.28 14.29 3.30
C GLU A 55 2.78 14.02 3.40
N TYR A 56 3.22 13.43 4.50
CA TYR A 56 4.61 13.04 4.65
C TYR A 56 5.01 12.03 3.58
N VAL A 57 4.20 10.98 3.41
CA VAL A 57 4.47 9.93 2.42
C VAL A 57 4.50 10.52 1.01
N LYS A 58 3.56 11.38 0.69
CA LYS A 58 3.48 12.05 -0.60
C LYS A 58 4.76 12.82 -0.92
N LYS A 59 5.33 13.49 0.08
CA LYS A 59 6.56 14.27 -0.09
C LYS A 59 7.80 13.40 -0.13
N ALA A 60 7.91 12.45 0.79
CA ALA A 60 9.10 11.64 0.93
C ALA A 60 9.17 10.52 -0.11
N TYR A 61 8.01 9.95 -0.45
CA TYR A 61 7.91 8.77 -1.31
C TYR A 61 6.77 8.93 -2.30
N PRO A 62 6.89 9.85 -3.27
CA PRO A 62 5.77 10.16 -4.17
C PRO A 62 5.34 8.99 -5.07
N ASP A 63 6.20 8.01 -5.28
CA ASP A 63 5.90 6.85 -6.11
C ASP A 63 5.58 5.59 -5.27
N GLU A 64 5.39 5.75 -3.97
CA GLU A 64 5.06 4.62 -3.08
C GLU A 64 3.79 3.92 -3.56
N ILE A 65 3.88 2.60 -3.78
CA ILE A 65 2.78 1.83 -4.35
C ILE A 65 1.54 1.76 -3.44
N MET A 66 1.72 1.88 -2.13
CA MET A 66 0.57 1.90 -1.21
C MET A 66 -0.05 3.29 -1.09
N TYR A 67 0.60 4.32 -1.65
CA TYR A 67 0.09 5.67 -1.76
C TYR A 67 -0.59 5.91 -3.11
N THR A 68 0.01 5.41 -4.19
CA THR A 68 -0.53 5.61 -5.55
C THR A 68 -0.18 4.44 -6.45
N VAL A 69 -1.08 4.12 -7.36
CA VAL A 69 -0.82 3.12 -8.41
C VAL A 69 -0.61 3.78 -9.77
N LYS A 70 -0.57 5.11 -9.80
CA LYS A 70 -0.35 5.88 -11.01
C LYS A 70 1.14 6.05 -11.29
N ASP A 71 1.49 6.25 -12.55
CA ASP A 71 2.86 6.52 -12.94
C ASP A 71 3.23 7.99 -12.65
N GLU A 72 4.47 8.37 -12.98
CA GLU A 72 4.98 9.72 -12.73
C GLU A 72 4.19 10.82 -13.45
N LYS A 73 3.44 10.45 -14.48
CA LYS A 73 2.59 11.39 -15.23
C LYS A 73 1.15 11.40 -14.70
N GLY A 74 0.90 10.70 -13.60
CA GLY A 74 -0.42 10.65 -13.00
C GLY A 74 -1.42 9.76 -13.73
N ARG A 75 -0.94 8.79 -14.51
CA ARG A 75 -1.79 7.88 -15.29
C ARG A 75 -1.57 6.44 -14.89
N LEU A 76 -2.59 5.62 -15.11
CA LEU A 76 -2.46 4.18 -14.91
C LEU A 76 -1.67 3.58 -16.07
N ASN A 77 -0.60 2.86 -15.73
CA ASN A 77 0.26 2.25 -16.73
C ASN A 77 -0.13 0.79 -16.93
N ASN A 78 -0.55 0.44 -18.15
CA ASN A 78 -1.00 -0.91 -18.46
C ASN A 78 0.13 -1.90 -18.76
N SER A 79 1.36 -1.42 -18.89
CA SER A 79 2.48 -2.24 -19.34
C SER A 79 3.41 -2.67 -18.22
N GLU A 80 3.64 -1.80 -17.25
CA GLU A 80 4.64 -2.07 -16.22
C GLU A 80 4.33 -1.32 -14.93
N ILE A 81 4.96 -1.77 -13.85
CA ILE A 81 4.87 -1.13 -12.55
C ILE A 81 5.99 -0.10 -12.46
N GLN A 82 5.63 1.17 -12.28
CA GLN A 82 6.59 2.26 -12.10
C GLN A 82 6.63 2.77 -10.67
N ASN A 83 5.86 2.13 -9.79
CA ASN A 83 5.78 2.52 -8.39
C ASN A 83 6.83 1.77 -7.58
N GLU A 84 7.14 2.30 -6.39
CA GLU A 84 8.18 1.79 -5.53
C GLU A 84 7.65 1.36 -4.18
N LEU A 85 8.42 0.51 -3.50
CA LEU A 85 8.19 0.16 -2.11
C LEU A 85 9.03 1.08 -1.23
N SER A 86 8.39 1.88 -0.40
CA SER A 86 9.11 2.74 0.55
C SER A 86 9.55 1.93 1.77
N PRO A 87 10.46 2.50 2.60
CA PRO A 87 10.78 1.90 3.88
C PRO A 87 9.57 1.70 4.79
N VAL A 88 8.55 2.57 4.69
CA VAL A 88 7.34 2.43 5.49
C VAL A 88 6.63 1.12 5.16
N THR A 89 6.42 0.84 3.88
CA THR A 89 5.78 -0.40 3.47
C THR A 89 6.67 -1.61 3.79
N ALA A 90 7.97 -1.51 3.57
CA ALA A 90 8.90 -2.57 3.94
C ALA A 90 8.79 -2.91 5.44
N TYR A 91 8.64 -1.89 6.27
CA TYR A 91 8.44 -2.10 7.70
C TYR A 91 7.10 -2.80 7.98
N HIS A 92 6.01 -2.38 7.33
CA HIS A 92 4.71 -3.01 7.50
C HIS A 92 4.71 -4.47 7.04
N LEU A 93 5.49 -4.78 6.02
CA LEU A 93 5.63 -6.16 5.52
C LEU A 93 6.51 -7.03 6.42
N GLY A 94 7.21 -6.43 7.37
CA GLY A 94 8.11 -7.16 8.26
C GLY A 94 9.51 -7.37 7.70
N TRP A 95 9.86 -6.71 6.60
CA TRP A 95 11.18 -6.84 5.98
C TRP A 95 12.27 -6.09 6.75
N VAL A 96 11.88 -5.02 7.45
CA VAL A 96 12.77 -4.29 8.35
C VAL A 96 12.07 -4.14 9.69
N ASN A 97 12.85 -4.07 10.77
CA ASN A 97 12.31 -4.04 12.14
C ASN A 97 12.10 -2.63 12.67
N TYR A 98 12.68 -1.63 12.02
CA TYR A 98 12.61 -0.26 12.49
C TYR A 98 12.76 0.71 11.33
N ILE A 99 12.04 1.83 11.42
CA ILE A 99 12.19 2.98 10.52
C ILE A 99 12.09 4.25 11.37
N GLU A 100 12.76 5.32 10.94
CA GLU A 100 12.74 6.59 11.67
C GLU A 100 11.35 7.18 11.76
N GLU A 101 10.53 6.93 10.77
CA GLU A 101 9.18 7.48 10.68
C GLU A 101 8.29 7.10 11.87
N ILE A 102 8.52 5.95 12.50
CA ILE A 102 7.70 5.56 13.66
C ILE A 102 7.97 6.41 14.88
N ASP A 103 9.12 7.07 14.95
CA ASP A 103 9.43 7.99 16.04
C ASP A 103 8.66 9.30 15.90
N VAL A 104 8.38 9.71 14.67
CA VAL A 104 7.62 10.93 14.36
C VAL A 104 6.13 10.64 14.30
N PHE A 105 5.76 9.52 13.71
CA PHE A 105 4.37 9.09 13.54
C PHE A 105 4.17 7.71 14.16
N PRO A 106 3.99 7.63 15.49
CA PRO A 106 3.82 6.33 16.18
C PRO A 106 2.67 5.48 15.64
N GLN A 107 1.68 6.09 15.01
CA GLN A 107 0.56 5.38 14.41
C GLN A 107 0.98 4.50 13.22
N LEU A 108 2.18 4.70 12.66
CA LEU A 108 2.71 3.83 11.61
C LEU A 108 3.20 2.48 12.16
N LYS A 109 3.33 2.36 13.46
CA LYS A 109 3.85 1.14 14.07
C LYS A 109 2.92 -0.03 13.78
N ARG A 110 3.52 -1.13 13.28
CA ARG A 110 2.76 -2.34 12.95
C ARG A 110 2.34 -3.12 14.20
#